data_3fa5a2c63d08dece71508a314678cd73
#
_entry.id   3fa5a2c63d08dece71508a314678cd73
#
_cell.length_a   1.000
_cell.length_b   1.000
_cell.length_c   1.000
_cell.angle_alpha   90.00
_cell.angle_beta   90.00
_cell.angle_gamma   90.00
#
_symmetry.space_group_name_H-M   'P 1'
#
loop_
_entity.id
_entity.type
_entity.pdbx_description
1 polymer ?
#
loop_
_entity_poly.entity_id
_entity_poly.type
_entity_poly.pdbx_seq_one_letter_code
_entity_poly.pdbx_strand_id
1 'polypeptide(L)'
;MRRLQKTLKSVLLPALLTVMAAFASAQSINAIDPALRERIDRIARQVLEQTGVPSASVAIVQHGKIVYTHAYGSAHLATDKTPAIPAVPEMRYSIGSISKQFTATAILLLQEEGKLSIDDPVGKYLPGLTRGDEVTIREILSHTSGYQDYWPEDYVMTTMLHPESAQQILDMWGKKTLDFEPGTQWQYSNTNFVIAGCIVEKVTGEPYMDFLTHHIFRPLGMISVWNSDQAKLTGDDATPYYRHALGPLRVAPKEGLGWMFAAGELSMTAHDLALWDESLIAQSILKPESYKQMFEEVKLKNGQGTHYGLGVDVRDRDGHRSIEHGGEVSGFVSENEVLIDDGVAAVVLTNQDAVGAAATIAHLAAPVVAGYPPTPAEQQAIEIYRGLQQGRIDRSLLAPNLSDYFTPEALADFQSSLAPLGDPLTFHQTHEELRGGMTFRAFEIVYPSKKLELTTYTYPDGKLEQYLIAPAE
;
A
#
# COMPACT_ATOMS: atom_id res chain seq x y z
N MET A 1 2.31 86.88 16.40
CA MET A 1 0.92 86.84 16.91
C MET A 1 0.35 85.48 16.63
N ARG A 2 0.39 84.65 17.57
CA ARG A 2 -0.67 84.08 18.45
C ARG A 2 -1.87 83.53 17.68
N ARG A 3 -2.04 82.18 17.93
CA ARG A 3 -3.24 81.33 17.83
C ARG A 3 -3.54 80.77 16.48
N LEU A 4 -3.26 79.37 16.29
CA LEU A 4 -4.25 78.33 16.45
C LEU A 4 -3.55 76.95 16.43
N GLN A 5 -3.15 76.59 17.61
CA GLN A 5 -3.03 75.14 17.92
C GLN A 5 -4.34 74.72 18.59
N LYS A 6 -5.01 73.74 18.05
CA LYS A 6 -5.79 72.73 18.77
C LYS A 6 -6.75 72.06 17.79
N THR A 7 -6.74 70.72 17.84
CA THR A 7 -7.69 69.78 17.33
C THR A 7 -7.22 69.00 16.12
N LEU A 8 -6.33 68.01 16.39
CA LEU A 8 -6.26 66.76 15.65
C LEU A 8 -5.65 65.67 16.56
N LYS A 9 -6.41 65.23 17.55
CA LYS A 9 -6.17 63.98 18.28
C LYS A 9 -7.50 63.32 18.50
N SER A 10 -7.61 62.07 18.08
CA SER A 10 -8.72 61.15 18.27
C SER A 10 -9.58 60.87 17.04
N VAL A 11 -9.04 60.13 16.05
CA VAL A 11 -9.74 59.12 15.25
C VAL A 11 -8.67 58.27 14.54
N LEU A 12 -8.00 57.41 15.29
CA LEU A 12 -7.16 56.34 14.72
C LEU A 12 -6.88 55.29 15.78
N LEU A 13 -7.94 54.64 16.26
CA LEU A 13 -7.89 53.32 16.90
C LEU A 13 -9.34 52.85 17.07
N PRO A 14 -9.91 52.12 16.12
CA PRO A 14 -10.10 50.71 16.23
C PRO A 14 -10.22 49.98 14.86
N ALA A 15 -9.20 50.02 14.04
CA ALA A 15 -9.21 49.26 12.80
C ALA A 15 -8.11 48.13 12.76
N LEU A 16 -7.45 47.92 13.90
CA LEU A 16 -6.37 46.91 13.99
C LEU A 16 -6.69 45.70 14.87
N LEU A 17 -7.94 45.55 15.30
CA LEU A 17 -8.38 44.38 16.13
C LEU A 17 -9.33 43.42 15.41
N THR A 18 -9.65 43.66 14.13
CA THR A 18 -10.58 42.80 13.37
C THR A 18 -9.90 41.98 12.27
N VAL A 19 -8.58 41.99 12.15
CA VAL A 19 -7.85 41.16 11.16
C VAL A 19 -7.11 39.97 11.80
N MET A 20 -7.11 39.82 13.12
CA MET A 20 -6.49 38.66 13.77
C MET A 20 -7.46 37.56 14.20
N ALA A 21 -8.72 37.56 13.76
CA ALA A 21 -9.71 36.54 14.08
C ALA A 21 -10.06 35.62 12.87
N ALA A 22 -9.32 35.69 11.76
CA ALA A 22 -9.61 34.93 10.56
C ALA A 22 -8.54 33.85 10.21
N PHE A 23 -7.60 33.57 11.11
CA PHE A 23 -6.60 32.51 10.92
C PHE A 23 -6.57 31.48 12.06
N ALA A 24 -7.70 31.16 12.65
CA ALA A 24 -7.81 30.08 13.61
C ALA A 24 -9.02 29.18 13.32
N SER A 25 -9.25 28.81 12.06
CA SER A 25 -9.80 27.50 11.76
C SER A 25 -8.60 26.57 11.47
N ALA A 26 -7.79 26.30 12.48
CA ALA A 26 -7.06 25.07 12.52
C ALA A 26 -8.14 23.99 12.37
N GLN A 27 -8.16 23.33 11.20
CA GLN A 27 -8.88 22.08 11.05
C GLN A 27 -8.51 21.25 12.28
N SER A 28 -9.50 20.93 13.12
CA SER A 28 -9.34 19.85 14.08
C SER A 28 -9.08 18.62 13.22
N ILE A 29 -7.81 18.27 13.07
CA ILE A 29 -7.44 16.92 12.63
C ILE A 29 -8.24 16.02 13.54
N ASN A 30 -9.16 15.22 13.02
CA ASN A 30 -9.83 14.19 13.78
C ASN A 30 -8.70 13.31 14.31
N ALA A 31 -8.30 13.51 15.54
CA ALA A 31 -7.19 12.77 16.11
C ALA A 31 -7.64 11.31 16.21
N ILE A 32 -6.82 10.41 15.73
CA ILE A 32 -7.03 8.98 15.90
C ILE A 32 -7.26 8.64 17.39
N ASP A 33 -8.16 7.70 17.66
CA ASP A 33 -8.35 7.20 19.03
C ASP A 33 -7.01 6.75 19.64
N PRO A 34 -6.69 7.15 20.90
CA PRO A 34 -5.39 6.83 21.50
C PRO A 34 -5.08 5.32 21.60
N ALA A 35 -6.09 4.47 21.84
CA ALA A 35 -5.88 3.03 21.90
C ALA A 35 -5.63 2.43 20.50
N LEU A 36 -6.33 2.95 19.49
CA LEU A 36 -6.09 2.59 18.09
C LEU A 36 -4.70 3.03 17.64
N ARG A 37 -4.28 4.26 17.98
CA ARG A 37 -2.92 4.75 17.73
C ARG A 37 -1.87 3.83 18.35
N GLU A 38 -2.01 3.48 19.63
CA GLU A 38 -1.05 2.60 20.32
C GLU A 38 -0.96 1.23 19.63
N ARG A 39 -2.08 0.73 19.12
CA ARG A 39 -2.13 -0.53 18.38
C ARG A 39 -1.36 -0.45 17.05
N ILE A 40 -1.55 0.63 16.29
CA ILE A 40 -0.81 0.87 15.03
C ILE A 40 0.68 1.05 15.31
N ASP A 41 1.05 1.86 16.32
CA ASP A 41 2.43 2.06 16.76
C ASP A 41 3.10 0.74 17.10
N ARG A 42 2.39 -0.17 17.77
CA ARG A 42 2.88 -1.49 18.13
C ARG A 42 3.11 -2.35 16.90
N ILE A 43 2.14 -2.42 15.98
CA ILE A 43 2.26 -3.16 14.72
C ILE A 43 3.52 -2.70 13.98
N ALA A 44 3.66 -1.40 13.72
CA ALA A 44 4.77 -0.86 12.93
C ALA A 44 6.14 -1.17 13.57
N ARG A 45 6.29 -0.89 14.88
CA ARG A 45 7.56 -1.14 15.58
C ARG A 45 7.95 -2.60 15.57
N GLN A 46 6.99 -3.50 15.74
CA GLN A 46 7.26 -4.93 15.80
C GLN A 46 7.63 -5.51 14.44
N VAL A 47 6.94 -5.11 13.38
CA VAL A 47 7.31 -5.53 12.03
C VAL A 47 8.73 -5.04 11.69
N LEU A 48 9.08 -3.80 12.03
CA LEU A 48 10.44 -3.30 11.81
C LEU A 48 11.48 -4.07 12.64
N GLU A 49 11.18 -4.41 13.89
CA GLU A 49 12.08 -5.20 14.73
C GLU A 49 12.30 -6.63 14.20
N GLN A 50 11.22 -7.27 13.73
CA GLN A 50 11.28 -8.63 13.16
C GLN A 50 12.02 -8.69 11.83
N THR A 51 11.80 -7.69 10.97
CA THR A 51 12.34 -7.67 9.60
C THR A 51 13.73 -7.04 9.52
N GLY A 52 14.07 -6.19 10.49
CA GLY A 52 15.29 -5.39 10.47
C GLY A 52 15.27 -4.25 9.45
N VAL A 53 14.08 -3.91 8.91
CA VAL A 53 13.89 -2.75 8.00
C VAL A 53 14.16 -1.47 8.79
N PRO A 54 15.01 -0.55 8.26
CA PRO A 54 15.48 0.60 9.04
C PRO A 54 14.39 1.59 9.43
N SER A 55 13.42 1.85 8.56
CA SER A 55 12.32 2.78 8.85
C SER A 55 11.03 2.46 8.10
N ALA A 56 9.92 2.95 8.68
CA ALA A 56 8.63 3.03 8.02
C ALA A 56 8.01 4.41 8.24
N SER A 57 7.43 5.00 7.19
CA SER A 57 6.55 6.16 7.27
C SER A 57 5.11 5.68 7.01
N VAL A 58 4.21 5.98 7.93
CA VAL A 58 2.83 5.46 7.95
C VAL A 58 1.84 6.62 7.94
N ALA A 59 0.80 6.50 7.11
CA ALA A 59 -0.38 7.36 7.18
C ALA A 59 -1.66 6.52 7.20
N ILE A 60 -2.64 6.94 7.99
CA ILE A 60 -3.93 6.25 8.15
C ILE A 60 -5.06 7.19 7.77
N VAL A 61 -5.93 6.69 6.93
CA VAL A 61 -7.24 7.30 6.60
C VAL A 61 -8.32 6.53 7.35
N GLN A 62 -9.22 7.24 8.01
CA GLN A 62 -10.41 6.69 8.66
C GLN A 62 -11.61 7.59 8.36
N HIS A 63 -12.76 6.99 7.99
CA HIS A 63 -13.94 7.73 7.54
C HIS A 63 -13.65 8.72 6.40
N GLY A 64 -12.77 8.31 5.47
CA GLY A 64 -12.35 9.12 4.32
C GLY A 64 -11.50 10.35 4.68
N LYS A 65 -10.85 10.38 5.85
CA LYS A 65 -9.98 11.46 6.31
C LYS A 65 -8.70 10.95 6.92
N ILE A 66 -7.58 11.62 6.63
CA ILE A 66 -6.31 11.34 7.28
C ILE A 66 -6.45 11.69 8.77
N VAL A 67 -6.23 10.67 9.62
CA VAL A 67 -6.34 10.78 11.07
C VAL A 67 -4.99 10.59 11.78
N TYR A 68 -4.00 10.04 11.07
CA TYR A 68 -2.70 9.73 11.63
C TYR A 68 -1.60 9.76 10.58
N THR A 69 -0.45 10.36 10.92
CA THR A 69 0.82 10.25 10.19
C THR A 69 1.94 10.10 11.20
N HIS A 70 2.82 9.14 11.00
CA HIS A 70 3.97 8.93 11.87
C HIS A 70 5.09 8.19 11.14
N ALA A 71 6.33 8.41 11.58
CA ALA A 71 7.48 7.68 11.07
C ALA A 71 8.21 6.96 12.22
N TYR A 72 8.76 5.80 11.91
CA TYR A 72 9.43 4.91 12.85
C TYR A 72 10.83 4.59 12.34
N GLY A 73 11.77 4.37 13.27
CA GLY A 73 13.12 3.93 12.95
C GLY A 73 14.02 5.03 12.41
N SER A 74 14.97 4.67 11.54
CA SER A 74 16.00 5.55 11.02
C SER A 74 15.91 5.70 9.51
N ALA A 75 15.68 6.92 9.04
CA ALA A 75 15.73 7.23 7.61
C ALA A 75 17.14 7.10 7.04
N HIS A 76 18.15 7.43 7.87
CA HIS A 76 19.56 7.27 7.52
C HIS A 76 20.23 6.51 8.64
N LEU A 77 20.85 5.38 8.33
CA LEU A 77 21.62 4.60 9.30
C LEU A 77 22.93 5.30 9.66
N ALA A 78 23.43 5.05 10.87
CA ALA A 78 24.75 5.54 11.26
C ALA A 78 25.85 4.99 10.35
N THR A 79 26.82 5.83 10.08
CA THR A 79 28.08 5.45 9.40
C THR A 79 29.25 5.75 10.32
N ASP A 80 30.47 5.38 9.93
CA ASP A 80 31.70 5.76 10.68
C ASP A 80 31.87 7.28 10.83
N LYS A 81 31.16 8.08 10.02
CA LYS A 81 31.33 9.54 9.96
C LYS A 81 30.09 10.33 10.41
N THR A 82 28.92 9.71 10.43
CA THR A 82 27.64 10.39 10.71
C THR A 82 26.77 9.55 11.64
N PRO A 83 26.10 10.18 12.63
CA PRO A 83 25.09 9.48 13.43
C PRO A 83 23.89 9.09 12.58
N ALA A 84 23.08 8.15 13.07
CA ALA A 84 21.79 7.85 12.47
C ALA A 84 20.86 9.07 12.54
N ILE A 85 20.02 9.25 11.50
CA ILE A 85 18.99 10.28 11.46
C ILE A 85 17.63 9.59 11.56
N PRO A 86 16.81 9.91 12.56
CA PRO A 86 15.46 9.36 12.69
C PRO A 86 14.60 9.67 11.46
N ALA A 87 13.71 8.75 11.11
CA ALA A 87 12.68 9.02 10.14
C ALA A 87 11.64 10.01 10.70
N VAL A 88 11.19 10.94 9.87
CA VAL A 88 10.11 11.89 10.18
C VAL A 88 9.05 11.85 9.08
N PRO A 89 7.77 12.18 9.39
CA PRO A 89 6.65 12.06 8.44
C PRO A 89 6.82 12.90 7.17
N GLU A 90 7.62 13.96 7.24
CA GLU A 90 7.90 14.87 6.12
C GLU A 90 8.91 14.33 5.11
N MET A 91 9.59 13.22 5.44
CA MET A 91 10.54 12.59 4.52
C MET A 91 9.82 11.85 3.39
N ARG A 92 10.39 11.96 2.20
CA ARG A 92 9.89 11.25 1.02
C ARG A 92 10.56 9.88 0.90
N TYR A 93 9.79 8.96 0.34
CA TYR A 93 10.22 7.62 -0.08
C TYR A 93 9.79 7.42 -1.52
N SER A 94 10.56 6.70 -2.32
CA SER A 94 10.09 6.27 -3.64
C SER A 94 8.97 5.26 -3.46
N ILE A 95 7.86 5.49 -4.17
CA ILE A 95 6.66 4.65 -4.06
C ILE A 95 6.60 3.54 -5.11
N GLY A 96 7.58 3.49 -6.02
CA GLY A 96 7.67 2.45 -7.04
C GLY A 96 6.37 2.29 -7.82
N SER A 97 5.94 1.06 -7.96
CA SER A 97 4.79 0.68 -8.80
C SER A 97 3.44 1.23 -8.37
N ILE A 98 3.29 1.79 -7.16
CA ILE A 98 2.08 2.57 -6.82
C ILE A 98 1.88 3.73 -7.82
N SER A 99 2.96 4.20 -8.46
CA SER A 99 2.91 5.17 -9.58
C SER A 99 1.94 4.77 -10.68
N LYS A 100 1.70 3.47 -10.89
CA LYS A 100 0.79 2.95 -11.91
C LYS A 100 -0.66 3.38 -11.71
N GLN A 101 -1.09 3.59 -10.48
CA GLN A 101 -2.43 4.11 -10.18
C GLN A 101 -2.63 5.50 -10.80
N PHE A 102 -1.61 6.36 -10.71
CA PHE A 102 -1.63 7.71 -11.29
C PHE A 102 -1.60 7.67 -12.81
N THR A 103 -0.82 6.75 -13.40
CA THR A 103 -0.78 6.55 -14.86
C THR A 103 -2.13 6.08 -15.41
N ALA A 104 -2.75 5.11 -14.75
CA ALA A 104 -4.08 4.63 -15.13
C ALA A 104 -5.12 5.76 -15.02
N THR A 105 -5.05 6.55 -13.95
CA THR A 105 -5.91 7.72 -13.76
C THR A 105 -5.70 8.77 -14.86
N ALA A 106 -4.46 9.03 -15.26
CA ALA A 106 -4.18 9.95 -16.38
C ALA A 106 -4.85 9.49 -17.68
N ILE A 107 -4.77 8.21 -18.00
CA ILE A 107 -5.45 7.62 -19.17
C ILE A 107 -6.97 7.75 -19.04
N LEU A 108 -7.54 7.48 -17.87
CA LEU A 108 -8.98 7.60 -17.64
C LEU A 108 -9.49 9.06 -17.73
N LEU A 109 -8.70 10.03 -17.25
CA LEU A 109 -8.99 11.46 -17.46
C LEU A 109 -9.06 11.80 -18.95
N LEU A 110 -8.10 11.32 -19.75
CA LEU A 110 -8.10 11.53 -21.20
C LEU A 110 -9.29 10.86 -21.90
N GLN A 111 -9.73 9.70 -21.39
CA GLN A 111 -10.95 9.06 -21.84
C GLN A 111 -12.19 9.92 -21.52
N GLU A 112 -12.29 10.47 -20.31
CA GLU A 112 -13.41 11.35 -19.92
C GLU A 112 -13.48 12.64 -20.75
N GLU A 113 -12.34 13.11 -21.24
CA GLU A 113 -12.23 14.24 -22.16
C GLU A 113 -12.53 13.85 -23.62
N GLY A 114 -12.75 12.57 -23.92
CA GLY A 114 -13.01 12.06 -25.26
C GLY A 114 -11.76 12.08 -26.19
N LYS A 115 -10.55 12.20 -25.62
CA LYS A 115 -9.31 12.21 -26.39
C LYS A 115 -8.85 10.82 -26.80
N LEU A 116 -9.23 9.80 -26.03
CA LEU A 116 -8.98 8.39 -26.28
C LEU A 116 -10.10 7.51 -25.71
N SER A 117 -10.07 6.21 -26.03
CA SER A 117 -10.80 5.16 -25.33
C SER A 117 -9.83 4.12 -24.80
N ILE A 118 -10.07 3.57 -23.61
CA ILE A 118 -9.24 2.45 -23.11
C ILE A 118 -9.37 1.19 -23.98
N ASP A 119 -10.38 1.11 -24.82
CA ASP A 119 -10.57 0.02 -25.77
C ASP A 119 -9.93 0.32 -27.15
N ASP A 120 -9.28 1.48 -27.33
CA ASP A 120 -8.47 1.77 -28.50
C ASP A 120 -7.20 0.90 -28.52
N PRO A 121 -6.75 0.47 -29.72
CA PRO A 121 -5.49 -0.21 -29.87
C PRO A 121 -4.32 0.75 -29.62
N VAL A 122 -3.27 0.28 -28.94
CA VAL A 122 -2.10 1.11 -28.59
C VAL A 122 -1.35 1.62 -29.83
N GLY A 123 -1.37 0.86 -30.94
CA GLY A 123 -0.77 1.24 -32.22
C GLY A 123 -1.37 2.48 -32.86
N LYS A 124 -2.61 2.85 -32.51
CA LYS A 124 -3.25 4.10 -32.92
C LYS A 124 -2.45 5.32 -32.47
N TYR A 125 -1.79 5.24 -31.32
CA TYR A 125 -1.03 6.32 -30.69
C TYR A 125 0.47 6.14 -30.88
N LEU A 126 0.96 4.90 -30.78
CA LEU A 126 2.37 4.53 -30.84
C LEU A 126 2.58 3.46 -31.92
N PRO A 127 2.69 3.86 -33.20
CA PRO A 127 2.88 2.92 -34.29
C PRO A 127 4.23 2.21 -34.17
N GLY A 128 4.26 0.94 -34.55
CA GLY A 128 5.49 0.12 -34.59
C GLY A 128 5.68 -0.78 -33.37
N LEU A 129 4.79 -0.74 -32.39
CA LEU A 129 4.72 -1.74 -31.32
C LEU A 129 4.26 -3.09 -31.90
N THR A 130 4.79 -4.19 -31.37
CA THR A 130 4.38 -5.54 -31.80
C THR A 130 2.89 -5.74 -31.51
N ARG A 131 2.14 -6.10 -32.56
CA ARG A 131 0.67 -6.26 -32.50
C ARG A 131 -0.06 -5.04 -31.90
N GLY A 132 0.49 -3.85 -32.11
CA GLY A 132 -0.08 -2.62 -31.55
C GLY A 132 -1.51 -2.35 -32.04
N ASP A 133 -1.91 -2.85 -33.21
CA ASP A 133 -3.27 -2.72 -33.75
C ASP A 133 -4.28 -3.69 -33.09
N GLU A 134 -3.82 -4.63 -32.27
CA GLU A 134 -4.64 -5.65 -31.60
C GLU A 134 -4.67 -5.45 -30.09
N VAL A 135 -3.53 -5.04 -29.48
CA VAL A 135 -3.44 -4.80 -28.03
C VAL A 135 -4.12 -3.49 -27.69
N THR A 136 -5.05 -3.51 -26.73
CA THR A 136 -5.79 -2.34 -26.26
C THR A 136 -5.10 -1.63 -25.09
N ILE A 137 -5.45 -0.36 -24.87
CA ILE A 137 -4.99 0.38 -23.68
C ILE A 137 -5.49 -0.32 -22.39
N ARG A 138 -6.70 -0.88 -22.39
CA ARG A 138 -7.21 -1.68 -21.26
C ARG A 138 -6.29 -2.85 -20.93
N GLU A 139 -5.84 -3.59 -21.93
CA GLU A 139 -4.98 -4.76 -21.73
C GLU A 139 -3.59 -4.37 -21.21
N ILE A 140 -3.04 -3.21 -21.59
CA ILE A 140 -1.78 -2.74 -20.95
C ILE A 140 -2.00 -2.29 -19.52
N LEU A 141 -3.08 -1.58 -19.19
CA LEU A 141 -3.37 -1.13 -17.82
C LEU A 141 -3.71 -2.27 -16.86
N SER A 142 -4.11 -3.43 -17.38
CA SER A 142 -4.49 -4.62 -16.59
C SER A 142 -3.47 -5.76 -16.64
N HIS A 143 -2.31 -5.55 -17.28
CA HIS A 143 -1.27 -6.58 -17.44
C HIS A 143 -1.73 -7.85 -18.21
N THR A 144 -2.67 -7.69 -19.16
CA THR A 144 -3.17 -8.78 -20.00
C THR A 144 -2.74 -8.65 -21.48
N SER A 145 -1.82 -7.74 -21.78
CA SER A 145 -1.34 -7.42 -23.13
C SER A 145 -0.42 -8.47 -23.75
N GLY A 146 0.37 -9.17 -22.92
CA GLY A 146 1.46 -10.05 -23.38
C GLY A 146 2.79 -9.36 -23.64
N TYR A 147 2.91 -8.02 -23.53
CA TYR A 147 4.21 -7.35 -23.65
C TYR A 147 5.18 -7.82 -22.57
N GLN A 148 6.41 -8.21 -22.99
CA GLN A 148 7.45 -8.65 -22.07
C GLN A 148 7.84 -7.54 -21.11
N ASP A 149 8.07 -7.92 -19.84
CA ASP A 149 8.60 -6.97 -18.85
C ASP A 149 10.06 -6.63 -19.17
N TYR A 150 10.40 -5.34 -19.07
CA TYR A 150 11.78 -4.90 -19.19
C TYR A 150 12.58 -5.05 -17.90
N TRP A 151 11.91 -5.21 -16.77
CA TRP A 151 12.51 -5.38 -15.45
C TRP A 151 11.80 -6.49 -14.63
N PRO A 152 11.98 -7.76 -15.02
CA PRO A 152 11.38 -8.90 -14.31
C PRO A 152 12.19 -9.37 -13.10
N GLU A 153 13.41 -8.85 -12.91
CA GLU A 153 14.30 -9.21 -11.81
C GLU A 153 14.01 -8.37 -10.56
N ASP A 154 14.19 -8.97 -9.38
CA ASP A 154 14.04 -8.30 -8.08
C ASP A 154 15.32 -7.56 -7.64
N TYR A 155 16.12 -7.06 -8.59
CA TYR A 155 17.31 -6.27 -8.34
C TYR A 155 17.66 -5.37 -9.53
N VAL A 156 18.45 -4.32 -9.29
CA VAL A 156 18.92 -3.42 -10.35
C VAL A 156 20.01 -4.09 -11.16
N MET A 157 19.71 -4.37 -12.43
CA MET A 157 20.68 -4.92 -13.37
C MET A 157 21.78 -3.90 -13.65
N THR A 158 23.00 -4.38 -13.98
CA THR A 158 24.12 -3.50 -14.29
C THR A 158 23.83 -2.55 -15.47
N THR A 159 23.02 -2.99 -16.45
CA THR A 159 22.56 -2.16 -17.57
C THR A 159 21.71 -1.00 -17.11
N MET A 160 20.90 -1.19 -16.06
CA MET A 160 20.02 -0.17 -15.50
C MET A 160 20.76 0.90 -14.70
N LEU A 161 22.06 0.78 -14.47
CA LEU A 161 22.85 1.86 -13.86
C LEU A 161 23.17 3.00 -14.84
N HIS A 162 22.86 2.82 -16.12
CA HIS A 162 23.03 3.83 -17.16
C HIS A 162 21.66 4.40 -17.56
N PRO A 163 21.61 5.68 -17.97
CA PRO A 163 20.35 6.29 -18.41
C PRO A 163 19.75 5.58 -19.63
N GLU A 164 18.42 5.49 -19.65
CA GLU A 164 17.65 4.95 -20.75
C GLU A 164 16.37 5.77 -20.94
N SER A 165 15.95 6.05 -22.17
CA SER A 165 14.70 6.78 -22.40
C SER A 165 13.52 5.84 -22.59
N ALA A 166 12.31 6.32 -22.30
CA ALA A 166 11.08 5.57 -22.56
C ALA A 166 11.01 5.06 -24.01
N GLN A 167 11.43 5.87 -25.00
CA GLN A 167 11.46 5.45 -26.39
C GLN A 167 12.44 4.28 -26.64
N GLN A 168 13.61 4.29 -26.00
CA GLN A 168 14.59 3.20 -26.12
C GLN A 168 14.07 1.92 -25.46
N ILE A 169 13.39 2.03 -24.31
CA ILE A 169 12.70 0.90 -23.65
C ILE A 169 11.67 0.30 -24.63
N LEU A 170 10.84 1.14 -25.25
CA LEU A 170 9.85 0.67 -26.24
C LEU A 170 10.50 0.07 -27.48
N ASP A 171 11.61 0.63 -27.95
CA ASP A 171 12.35 0.09 -29.11
C ASP A 171 12.95 -1.29 -28.82
N MET A 172 13.39 -1.54 -27.59
CA MET A 172 13.96 -2.82 -27.17
C MET A 172 12.89 -3.85 -26.75
N TRP A 173 11.85 -3.45 -26.05
CA TRP A 173 10.90 -4.35 -25.38
C TRP A 173 9.51 -4.34 -25.99
N GLY A 174 8.99 -3.17 -26.41
CA GLY A 174 7.68 -3.05 -27.03
C GLY A 174 7.63 -3.65 -28.46
N LYS A 175 8.79 -3.95 -29.05
CA LYS A 175 8.93 -4.59 -30.38
C LYS A 175 9.26 -6.08 -30.31
N LYS A 176 9.43 -6.66 -29.10
CA LYS A 176 9.62 -8.10 -28.94
C LYS A 176 8.31 -8.86 -29.18
N THR A 177 8.45 -10.17 -29.45
CA THR A 177 7.29 -11.07 -29.50
C THR A 177 6.56 -11.05 -28.17
N LEU A 178 5.23 -11.03 -28.19
CA LEU A 178 4.43 -11.14 -26.99
C LEU A 178 4.63 -12.52 -26.33
N ASP A 179 4.57 -12.57 -25.00
CA ASP A 179 4.69 -13.82 -24.25
C ASP A 179 3.43 -14.70 -24.42
N PHE A 180 2.28 -14.08 -24.68
CA PHE A 180 1.00 -14.76 -24.89
C PHE A 180 0.05 -13.89 -25.72
N GLU A 181 -1.04 -14.48 -26.18
CA GLU A 181 -2.11 -13.79 -26.90
C GLU A 181 -2.81 -12.76 -25.98
N PRO A 182 -3.00 -11.51 -26.43
CA PRO A 182 -3.66 -10.48 -25.62
C PRO A 182 -4.97 -10.95 -25.02
N GLY A 183 -5.20 -10.68 -23.75
CA GLY A 183 -6.39 -11.04 -23.00
C GLY A 183 -6.51 -12.51 -22.60
N THR A 184 -5.49 -13.36 -22.84
CA THR A 184 -5.57 -14.80 -22.52
C THR A 184 -4.89 -15.19 -21.21
N GLN A 185 -3.93 -14.37 -20.76
CA GLN A 185 -3.19 -14.58 -19.51
C GLN A 185 -2.97 -13.23 -18.84
N TRP A 186 -2.63 -13.28 -17.56
CA TRP A 186 -2.16 -12.15 -16.78
C TRP A 186 -0.68 -12.34 -16.47
N GLN A 187 0.10 -11.29 -16.76
CA GLN A 187 1.53 -11.26 -16.45
C GLN A 187 1.94 -9.82 -16.24
N TYR A 188 2.42 -9.51 -15.05
CA TYR A 188 2.92 -8.18 -14.73
C TYR A 188 4.00 -7.74 -15.71
N SER A 189 3.93 -6.49 -16.18
CA SER A 189 4.91 -5.94 -17.10
C SER A 189 5.00 -4.41 -16.95
N ASN A 190 6.17 -3.93 -16.58
CA ASN A 190 6.46 -2.49 -16.51
C ASN A 190 6.43 -1.83 -17.91
N THR A 191 6.75 -2.58 -18.96
CA THR A 191 6.65 -2.10 -20.36
C THR A 191 5.25 -1.56 -20.68
N ASN A 192 4.21 -2.17 -20.14
CA ASN A 192 2.83 -1.72 -20.31
C ASN A 192 2.63 -0.27 -19.86
N PHE A 193 3.20 0.09 -18.72
CA PHE A 193 3.04 1.43 -18.15
C PHE A 193 3.96 2.45 -18.80
N VAL A 194 5.10 2.04 -19.34
CA VAL A 194 5.91 2.90 -20.24
C VAL A 194 5.09 3.24 -21.50
N ILE A 195 4.41 2.25 -22.11
CA ILE A 195 3.49 2.49 -23.23
C ILE A 195 2.39 3.49 -22.83
N ALA A 196 1.75 3.28 -21.66
CA ALA A 196 0.68 4.15 -21.18
C ALA A 196 1.15 5.60 -20.97
N GLY A 197 2.32 5.81 -20.33
CA GLY A 197 2.90 7.15 -20.15
C GLY A 197 3.22 7.83 -21.48
N CYS A 198 3.80 7.09 -22.45
CA CYS A 198 4.03 7.62 -23.80
C CYS A 198 2.73 7.97 -24.53
N ILE A 199 1.64 7.24 -24.30
CA ILE A 199 0.30 7.59 -24.85
C ILE A 199 -0.19 8.90 -24.22
N VAL A 200 -0.03 9.09 -22.90
CA VAL A 200 -0.38 10.38 -22.25
C VAL A 200 0.35 11.53 -22.92
N GLU A 201 1.67 11.47 -23.04
CA GLU A 201 2.48 12.50 -23.69
C GLU A 201 2.08 12.71 -25.15
N LYS A 202 1.82 11.63 -25.88
CA LYS A 202 1.42 11.71 -27.30
C LYS A 202 0.08 12.40 -27.51
N VAL A 203 -0.88 12.14 -26.62
CA VAL A 203 -2.26 12.68 -26.75
C VAL A 203 -2.33 14.12 -26.25
N THR A 204 -1.57 14.47 -25.21
CA THR A 204 -1.61 15.80 -24.59
C THR A 204 -0.62 16.79 -25.21
N GLY A 205 0.53 16.30 -25.67
CA GLY A 205 1.66 17.13 -26.13
C GLY A 205 2.46 17.74 -24.99
N GLU A 206 2.21 17.37 -23.72
CA GLU A 206 2.98 17.84 -22.56
C GLU A 206 3.73 16.67 -21.88
N PRO A 207 4.81 16.95 -21.12
CA PRO A 207 5.51 15.93 -20.37
C PRO A 207 4.59 15.22 -19.37
N TYR A 208 4.77 13.90 -19.22
CA TYR A 208 3.94 13.07 -18.36
C TYR A 208 3.83 13.59 -16.92
N MET A 209 4.96 13.97 -16.30
CA MET A 209 4.98 14.50 -14.93
C MET A 209 4.23 15.82 -14.79
N ASP A 210 4.27 16.68 -15.83
CA ASP A 210 3.54 17.95 -15.84
C ASP A 210 2.02 17.68 -15.90
N PHE A 211 1.59 16.72 -16.71
CA PHE A 211 0.20 16.29 -16.77
C PHE A 211 -0.29 15.83 -15.40
N LEU A 212 0.43 14.91 -14.73
CA LEU A 212 0.06 14.45 -13.40
C LEU A 212 0.00 15.61 -12.40
N THR A 213 0.98 16.50 -12.45
CA THR A 213 1.05 17.67 -11.56
C THR A 213 -0.17 18.57 -11.71
N HIS A 214 -0.58 18.86 -12.94
CA HIS A 214 -1.70 19.76 -13.22
C HIS A 214 -3.07 19.13 -12.92
N HIS A 215 -3.22 17.84 -13.24
CA HIS A 215 -4.55 17.21 -13.22
C HIS A 215 -4.81 16.37 -11.96
N ILE A 216 -3.76 15.98 -11.21
CA ILE A 216 -3.90 15.13 -10.03
C ILE A 216 -3.25 15.78 -8.81
N PHE A 217 -1.94 16.03 -8.82
CA PHE A 217 -1.23 16.40 -7.59
C PHE A 217 -1.64 17.75 -7.03
N ARG A 218 -1.71 18.80 -7.86
CA ARG A 218 -2.16 20.13 -7.42
C ARG A 218 -3.61 20.17 -6.97
N PRO A 219 -4.57 19.56 -7.69
CA PRO A 219 -5.96 19.50 -7.24
C PRO A 219 -6.13 18.82 -5.88
N LEU A 220 -5.33 17.78 -5.59
CA LEU A 220 -5.37 17.07 -4.32
C LEU A 220 -4.49 17.70 -3.21
N GLY A 221 -3.70 18.73 -3.52
CA GLY A 221 -2.81 19.34 -2.54
C GLY A 221 -1.56 18.49 -2.21
N MET A 222 -1.19 17.53 -3.06
CA MET A 222 0.00 16.70 -2.93
C MET A 222 1.24 17.51 -3.30
N ILE A 223 1.89 18.11 -2.31
CA ILE A 223 2.97 19.09 -2.51
C ILE A 223 4.37 18.53 -2.39
N SER A 224 4.51 17.33 -1.84
CA SER A 224 5.81 16.66 -1.64
C SER A 224 6.22 15.77 -2.83
N VAL A 225 5.33 15.61 -3.83
CA VAL A 225 5.58 14.70 -4.95
C VAL A 225 6.82 15.11 -5.73
N TRP A 226 7.68 14.14 -5.98
CA TRP A 226 8.97 14.33 -6.64
C TRP A 226 9.18 13.23 -7.69
N ASN A 227 9.82 13.59 -8.81
CA ASN A 227 10.24 12.62 -9.81
C ASN A 227 11.58 12.02 -9.37
N SER A 228 11.57 10.85 -8.75
CA SER A 228 12.78 10.18 -8.29
C SER A 228 13.64 9.61 -9.41
N ASP A 229 13.06 9.42 -10.60
CA ASP A 229 13.80 8.95 -11.78
C ASP A 229 14.72 10.05 -12.33
N GLN A 230 14.27 11.31 -12.34
CA GLN A 230 14.99 12.45 -12.90
C GLN A 230 15.92 13.16 -11.91
N ALA A 231 15.75 12.96 -10.62
CA ALA A 231 16.44 13.73 -9.59
C ALA A 231 17.29 12.89 -8.65
N LYS A 232 18.31 13.52 -8.08
CA LYS A 232 19.08 12.93 -6.99
C LYS A 232 18.31 13.02 -5.68
N LEU A 233 18.47 12.03 -4.83
CA LEU A 233 17.98 12.09 -3.45
C LEU A 233 18.61 13.28 -2.71
N THR A 234 17.82 13.93 -1.87
CA THR A 234 18.20 15.10 -1.06
C THR A 234 18.19 14.72 0.44
N GLY A 235 18.42 15.69 1.33
CA GLY A 235 18.24 15.49 2.77
C GLY A 235 16.80 15.30 3.22
N ASP A 236 15.83 15.59 2.33
CA ASP A 236 14.39 15.39 2.58
C ASP A 236 13.91 14.00 2.16
N ASP A 237 14.79 13.15 1.65
CA ASP A 237 14.51 11.80 1.21
C ASP A 237 15.15 10.78 2.15
N ALA A 238 14.46 9.69 2.45
CA ALA A 238 15.07 8.57 3.16
C ALA A 238 16.18 7.93 2.31
N THR A 239 17.20 7.37 2.97
CA THR A 239 18.26 6.60 2.27
C THR A 239 17.72 5.22 1.90
N PRO A 240 17.84 4.80 0.63
CA PRO A 240 17.47 3.46 0.18
C PRO A 240 18.51 2.42 0.64
N TYR A 241 18.04 1.28 1.14
CA TYR A 241 18.89 0.19 1.58
C TYR A 241 18.56 -1.13 0.93
N TYR A 242 19.58 -1.97 0.76
CA TYR A 242 19.47 -3.36 0.32
C TYR A 242 20.47 -4.23 1.08
N ARG A 243 20.34 -5.54 0.95
CA ARG A 243 21.34 -6.49 1.45
C ARG A 243 21.55 -7.67 0.49
N HIS A 244 22.74 -8.22 0.50
CA HIS A 244 22.99 -9.51 -0.12
C HIS A 244 22.70 -10.62 0.88
N ALA A 245 21.72 -11.45 0.61
CA ALA A 245 21.26 -12.51 1.51
C ALA A 245 21.05 -12.00 2.95
N LEU A 246 21.72 -12.54 3.93
CA LEU A 246 21.64 -12.16 5.34
C LEU A 246 22.77 -11.21 5.76
N GLY A 247 23.48 -10.61 4.81
CA GLY A 247 24.58 -9.67 5.06
C GLY A 247 24.13 -8.33 5.63
N PRO A 248 25.08 -7.42 5.91
CA PRO A 248 24.78 -6.09 6.42
C PRO A 248 24.03 -5.26 5.37
N LEU A 249 23.22 -4.32 5.85
CA LEU A 249 22.58 -3.33 5.01
C LEU A 249 23.61 -2.43 4.32
N ARG A 250 23.33 -2.11 3.07
CA ARG A 250 24.12 -1.23 2.21
C ARG A 250 23.21 -0.23 1.56
N VAL A 251 23.72 0.94 1.21
CA VAL A 251 22.97 1.90 0.38
C VAL A 251 22.76 1.28 -0.99
N ALA A 252 21.51 1.26 -1.41
CA ALA A 252 21.12 0.65 -2.68
C ALA A 252 21.64 1.48 -3.88
N PRO A 253 22.06 0.83 -4.96
CA PRO A 253 22.36 1.51 -6.19
C PRO A 253 21.06 2.09 -6.77
N LYS A 254 21.10 3.36 -7.22
CA LYS A 254 19.95 3.97 -7.88
C LYS A 254 19.95 3.59 -9.37
N GLU A 255 18.78 3.37 -9.90
CA GLU A 255 18.54 3.20 -11.33
C GLU A 255 19.00 4.45 -12.11
N GLY A 256 19.49 4.25 -13.33
CA GLY A 256 19.80 5.32 -14.27
C GLY A 256 18.51 6.07 -14.67
N LEU A 257 18.68 7.33 -15.06
CA LEU A 257 17.56 8.19 -15.45
C LEU A 257 16.74 7.57 -16.58
N GLY A 258 15.42 7.59 -16.45
CA GLY A 258 14.44 7.19 -17.47
C GLY A 258 13.95 5.75 -17.39
N TRP A 259 14.54 4.90 -16.56
CA TRP A 259 14.11 3.50 -16.44
C TRP A 259 12.74 3.34 -15.77
N MET A 260 12.42 4.16 -14.78
CA MET A 260 11.17 4.01 -14.04
C MET A 260 9.99 4.66 -14.76
N PHE A 261 10.16 5.89 -15.26
CA PHE A 261 9.14 6.66 -15.98
C PHE A 261 7.72 6.44 -15.39
N ALA A 262 6.71 6.30 -16.23
CA ALA A 262 5.31 6.12 -15.80
C ALA A 262 5.01 4.79 -15.07
N ALA A 263 5.98 3.87 -14.97
CA ALA A 263 5.84 2.62 -14.25
C ALA A 263 6.22 2.74 -12.76
N GLY A 264 7.05 3.74 -12.35
CA GLY A 264 7.59 3.74 -10.99
C GLY A 264 8.29 5.01 -10.50
N GLU A 265 8.25 6.14 -11.25
CA GLU A 265 9.13 7.30 -11.00
C GLU A 265 8.75 8.20 -9.82
N LEU A 266 7.62 7.96 -9.14
CA LEU A 266 7.13 8.88 -8.13
C LEU A 266 7.76 8.62 -6.75
N SER A 267 8.05 9.71 -6.05
CA SER A 267 8.47 9.73 -4.66
C SER A 267 7.63 10.77 -3.91
N MET A 268 7.21 10.46 -2.69
CA MET A 268 6.41 11.37 -1.88
C MET A 268 6.41 10.98 -0.41
N THR A 269 5.79 11.81 0.43
CA THR A 269 5.51 11.48 1.83
C THR A 269 4.32 10.51 1.94
N ALA A 270 4.24 9.76 3.04
CA ALA A 270 3.06 8.93 3.32
C ALA A 270 1.78 9.79 3.41
N HIS A 271 1.88 11.04 3.87
CA HIS A 271 0.75 11.97 3.90
C HIS A 271 0.20 12.25 2.50
N ASP A 272 1.07 12.55 1.52
CA ASP A 272 0.60 12.86 0.16
C ASP A 272 -0.01 11.63 -0.52
N LEU A 273 0.55 10.44 -0.30
CA LEU A 273 -0.07 9.21 -0.80
C LEU A 273 -1.43 8.95 -0.11
N ALA A 274 -1.59 9.29 1.16
CA ALA A 274 -2.88 9.20 1.84
C ALA A 274 -3.91 10.23 1.33
N LEU A 275 -3.49 11.41 0.85
CA LEU A 275 -4.38 12.33 0.12
C LEU A 275 -4.90 11.71 -1.18
N TRP A 276 -4.05 10.94 -1.87
CA TRP A 276 -4.47 10.12 -2.99
C TRP A 276 -5.53 9.10 -2.58
N ASP A 277 -5.30 8.35 -1.51
CA ASP A 277 -6.26 7.35 -1.02
C ASP A 277 -7.59 7.98 -0.55
N GLU A 278 -7.55 9.17 0.10
CA GLU A 278 -8.77 9.95 0.36
C GLU A 278 -9.55 10.23 -0.94
N SER A 279 -8.81 10.55 -2.01
CA SER A 279 -9.44 10.86 -3.31
C SER A 279 -10.07 9.63 -3.97
N LEU A 280 -9.48 8.44 -3.79
CA LEU A 280 -10.05 7.18 -4.25
C LEU A 280 -11.35 6.86 -3.50
N ILE A 281 -11.35 6.99 -2.17
CA ILE A 281 -12.54 6.81 -1.33
C ILE A 281 -13.64 7.80 -1.69
N ALA A 282 -13.28 9.08 -1.83
CA ALA A 282 -14.22 10.15 -2.16
C ALA A 282 -14.62 10.18 -3.64
N GLN A 283 -13.94 9.44 -4.51
CA GLN A 283 -14.10 9.44 -5.96
C GLN A 283 -14.05 10.86 -6.54
N SER A 284 -13.02 11.64 -6.18
CA SER A 284 -13.00 13.10 -6.38
C SER A 284 -12.28 13.57 -7.65
N ILE A 285 -11.46 12.71 -8.29
CA ILE A 285 -10.69 13.06 -9.50
C ILE A 285 -11.35 12.58 -10.78
N LEU A 286 -11.86 11.35 -10.78
CA LEU A 286 -12.51 10.73 -11.93
C LEU A 286 -14.05 10.74 -11.75
N LYS A 287 -14.77 10.56 -12.83
CA LYS A 287 -16.21 10.26 -12.78
C LYS A 287 -16.46 8.86 -12.19
N PRO A 288 -17.63 8.62 -11.57
CA PRO A 288 -17.94 7.33 -10.97
C PRO A 288 -17.77 6.14 -11.94
N GLU A 289 -18.08 6.32 -13.22
CA GLU A 289 -17.94 5.26 -14.23
C GLU A 289 -16.48 4.89 -14.50
N SER A 290 -15.56 5.86 -14.46
CA SER A 290 -14.13 5.63 -14.60
C SER A 290 -13.55 4.94 -13.37
N TYR A 291 -13.98 5.31 -12.16
CA TYR A 291 -13.61 4.58 -10.94
C TYR A 291 -14.12 3.13 -10.97
N LYS A 292 -15.36 2.92 -11.44
CA LYS A 292 -15.88 1.57 -11.62
C LYS A 292 -14.98 0.74 -12.54
N GLN A 293 -14.56 1.30 -13.70
CA GLN A 293 -13.64 0.62 -14.60
C GLN A 293 -12.26 0.36 -13.98
N MET A 294 -11.76 1.31 -13.17
CA MET A 294 -10.47 1.19 -12.49
C MET A 294 -10.48 0.07 -11.43
N PHE A 295 -11.56 -0.04 -10.66
CA PHE A 295 -11.68 -0.94 -9.52
C PHE A 295 -12.36 -2.27 -9.85
N GLU A 296 -12.83 -2.47 -11.08
CA GLU A 296 -13.40 -3.74 -11.52
C GLU A 296 -12.28 -4.69 -11.95
N GLU A 297 -12.27 -5.89 -11.38
CA GLU A 297 -11.36 -6.95 -11.79
C GLU A 297 -11.50 -7.26 -13.28
N VAL A 298 -10.40 -7.15 -14.03
CA VAL A 298 -10.38 -7.51 -15.44
C VAL A 298 -10.42 -9.04 -15.58
N LYS A 299 -11.29 -9.53 -16.45
CA LYS A 299 -11.42 -10.96 -16.73
C LYS A 299 -10.75 -11.32 -18.03
N LEU A 300 -10.05 -12.44 -18.01
CA LEU A 300 -9.46 -13.05 -19.19
C LEU A 300 -10.53 -13.56 -20.18
N LYS A 301 -10.15 -13.80 -21.43
CA LYS A 301 -11.05 -14.33 -22.47
C LYS A 301 -11.74 -15.65 -22.09
N ASN A 302 -11.16 -16.43 -21.19
CA ASN A 302 -11.74 -17.67 -20.65
C ASN A 302 -12.70 -17.43 -19.47
N GLY A 303 -12.89 -16.18 -19.04
CA GLY A 303 -13.74 -15.78 -17.92
C GLY A 303 -13.06 -15.81 -16.56
N GLN A 304 -11.80 -16.24 -16.46
CA GLN A 304 -11.03 -16.23 -15.21
C GLN A 304 -10.70 -14.79 -14.80
N GLY A 305 -10.86 -14.48 -13.51
CA GLY A 305 -10.43 -13.21 -12.93
C GLY A 305 -8.91 -13.10 -12.84
N THR A 306 -8.42 -11.87 -12.85
CA THR A 306 -6.98 -11.56 -12.75
C THR A 306 -6.60 -11.04 -11.38
N HIS A 307 -7.58 -10.72 -10.52
CA HIS A 307 -7.40 -9.97 -9.28
C HIS A 307 -6.75 -8.59 -9.48
N TYR A 308 -6.84 -8.05 -10.69
CA TYR A 308 -6.25 -6.78 -11.07
C TYR A 308 -7.25 -5.97 -11.90
N GLY A 309 -7.36 -4.67 -11.59
CA GLY A 309 -8.15 -3.70 -12.32
C GLY A 309 -7.28 -2.92 -13.33
N LEU A 310 -7.41 -1.59 -13.35
CA LEU A 310 -6.57 -0.72 -14.18
C LEU A 310 -5.54 -0.03 -13.27
N GLY A 311 -4.34 -0.61 -13.19
CA GLY A 311 -3.25 -0.09 -12.36
C GLY A 311 -3.44 -0.29 -10.85
N VAL A 312 -4.32 -1.19 -10.44
CA VAL A 312 -4.61 -1.53 -9.04
C VAL A 312 -4.85 -3.03 -8.89
N ASP A 313 -4.40 -3.59 -7.79
CA ASP A 313 -4.86 -4.89 -7.31
C ASP A 313 -6.28 -4.74 -6.74
N VAL A 314 -7.12 -5.75 -6.99
CA VAL A 314 -8.49 -5.81 -6.49
C VAL A 314 -8.63 -7.09 -5.66
N ARG A 315 -8.85 -6.94 -4.37
CA ARG A 315 -8.98 -8.06 -3.44
C ARG A 315 -10.33 -8.03 -2.75
N ASP A 316 -10.76 -9.19 -2.33
CA ASP A 316 -11.84 -9.34 -1.36
C ASP A 316 -11.24 -9.95 -0.09
N ARG A 317 -11.42 -9.26 1.03
CA ARG A 317 -10.98 -9.72 2.35
C ARG A 317 -12.23 -9.90 3.20
N ASP A 318 -12.75 -11.11 3.25
CA ASP A 318 -13.93 -11.47 4.05
C ASP A 318 -15.18 -10.62 3.75
N GLY A 319 -15.41 -10.31 2.47
CA GLY A 319 -16.52 -9.47 2.02
C GLY A 319 -16.22 -7.97 2.01
N HIS A 320 -15.00 -7.58 2.35
CA HIS A 320 -14.52 -6.20 2.30
C HIS A 320 -13.61 -6.00 1.09
N ARG A 321 -14.05 -5.14 0.18
CA ARG A 321 -13.29 -4.86 -1.04
C ARG A 321 -12.09 -3.98 -0.74
N SER A 322 -10.89 -4.51 -1.01
CA SER A 322 -9.62 -3.80 -0.97
C SER A 322 -9.15 -3.43 -2.37
N ILE A 323 -8.74 -2.18 -2.53
CA ILE A 323 -7.99 -1.67 -3.68
C ILE A 323 -6.59 -1.35 -3.16
N GLU A 324 -5.58 -1.98 -3.74
CA GLU A 324 -4.23 -1.87 -3.23
C GLU A 324 -3.20 -1.85 -4.35
N HIS A 325 -1.99 -1.47 -4.06
CA HIS A 325 -0.84 -1.74 -4.90
C HIS A 325 0.44 -1.67 -4.07
N GLY A 326 1.29 -2.68 -4.22
CA GLY A 326 2.65 -2.64 -3.73
C GLY A 326 3.57 -1.86 -4.66
N GLY A 327 4.63 -1.31 -4.13
CA GLY A 327 5.68 -0.68 -4.91
C GLY A 327 7.05 -1.10 -4.44
N GLU A 328 7.93 -1.46 -5.38
CA GLU A 328 9.32 -1.74 -5.10
C GLU A 328 10.20 -1.08 -6.16
N VAL A 329 11.21 -0.38 -5.71
CA VAL A 329 12.33 0.14 -6.49
C VAL A 329 13.58 0.06 -5.61
N SER A 330 14.76 0.27 -6.18
CA SER A 330 16.01 0.08 -5.45
C SER A 330 16.01 0.70 -4.06
N GLY A 331 15.99 -0.15 -3.04
CA GLY A 331 16.07 0.22 -1.63
C GLY A 331 14.79 0.76 -1.01
N PHE A 332 13.64 0.68 -1.69
CA PHE A 332 12.34 1.09 -1.15
C PHE A 332 11.26 0.06 -1.44
N VAL A 333 10.43 -0.21 -0.45
CA VAL A 333 9.17 -0.96 -0.60
C VAL A 333 8.05 -0.13 -0.01
N SER A 334 6.93 -0.06 -0.70
CA SER A 334 5.76 0.70 -0.32
C SER A 334 4.48 -0.12 -0.47
N GLU A 335 3.45 0.27 0.24
CA GLU A 335 2.11 -0.30 0.14
C GLU A 335 1.06 0.77 0.40
N ASN A 336 -0.02 0.78 -0.40
CA ASN A 336 -1.26 1.45 -0.03
C ASN A 336 -2.41 0.45 -0.12
N GLU A 337 -3.08 0.20 0.99
CA GLU A 337 -4.31 -0.61 1.06
C GLU A 337 -5.49 0.30 1.36
N VAL A 338 -6.50 0.26 0.48
CA VAL A 338 -7.70 1.10 0.57
C VAL A 338 -8.94 0.22 0.65
N LEU A 339 -9.57 0.17 1.82
CA LEU A 339 -10.86 -0.48 2.05
C LEU A 339 -11.95 0.53 1.65
N ILE A 340 -12.29 0.50 0.36
CA ILE A 340 -13.10 1.55 -0.29
C ILE A 340 -14.46 1.72 0.38
N ASP A 341 -15.15 0.62 0.66
CA ASP A 341 -16.51 0.64 1.19
C ASP A 341 -16.55 1.04 2.67
N ASP A 342 -15.42 0.92 3.39
CA ASP A 342 -15.26 1.27 4.81
C ASP A 342 -14.70 2.69 5.02
N GLY A 343 -14.22 3.33 3.95
CA GLY A 343 -13.60 4.65 4.03
C GLY A 343 -12.29 4.65 4.83
N VAL A 344 -11.53 3.56 4.75
CA VAL A 344 -10.26 3.35 5.45
C VAL A 344 -9.13 3.16 4.46
N ALA A 345 -7.95 3.71 4.77
CA ALA A 345 -6.73 3.35 4.06
C ALA A 345 -5.53 3.30 5.01
N ALA A 346 -4.56 2.47 4.65
CA ALA A 346 -3.26 2.38 5.29
C ALA A 346 -2.16 2.53 4.25
N VAL A 347 -1.39 3.60 4.36
CA VAL A 347 -0.18 3.85 3.56
C VAL A 347 1.03 3.52 4.37
N VAL A 348 1.95 2.73 3.82
CA VAL A 348 3.22 2.40 4.46
C VAL A 348 4.36 2.49 3.44
N LEU A 349 5.38 3.28 3.78
CA LEU A 349 6.58 3.48 2.97
C LEU A 349 7.80 3.05 3.78
N THR A 350 8.64 2.16 3.23
CA THR A 350 9.85 1.65 3.91
C THR A 350 11.10 1.86 3.05
N ASN A 351 12.27 1.87 3.69
CA ASN A 351 13.54 2.16 3.03
C ASN A 351 14.49 0.95 2.96
N GLN A 352 13.93 -0.22 2.68
CA GLN A 352 14.71 -1.42 2.33
C GLN A 352 13.92 -2.26 1.32
N ASP A 353 14.56 -2.65 0.21
CA ASP A 353 13.98 -3.56 -0.79
C ASP A 353 13.95 -5.03 -0.35
N ALA A 354 13.27 -5.86 -1.12
CA ALA A 354 13.14 -7.30 -0.96
C ALA A 354 12.63 -7.75 0.43
N VAL A 355 11.87 -6.89 1.14
CA VAL A 355 11.28 -7.19 2.45
C VAL A 355 9.84 -6.68 2.53
N GLY A 356 8.89 -7.57 2.71
CA GLY A 356 7.45 -7.28 2.74
C GLY A 356 6.95 -6.54 3.99
N ALA A 357 7.79 -5.71 4.65
CA ALA A 357 7.40 -4.99 5.86
C ALA A 357 6.29 -3.98 5.62
N ALA A 358 6.31 -3.29 4.46
CA ALA A 358 5.29 -2.31 4.11
C ALA A 358 3.90 -2.96 3.99
N ALA A 359 3.78 -4.01 3.18
CA ALA A 359 2.54 -4.75 3.03
C ALA A 359 2.08 -5.38 4.35
N THR A 360 3.00 -5.96 5.14
CA THR A 360 2.66 -6.53 6.44
C THR A 360 2.05 -5.48 7.38
N ILE A 361 2.65 -4.29 7.48
CA ILE A 361 2.12 -3.22 8.34
C ILE A 361 0.76 -2.74 7.82
N ALA A 362 0.61 -2.51 6.51
CA ALA A 362 -0.64 -2.01 5.91
C ALA A 362 -1.80 -3.00 6.13
N HIS A 363 -1.57 -4.28 5.79
CA HIS A 363 -2.59 -5.35 5.90
C HIS A 363 -2.96 -5.67 7.35
N LEU A 364 -2.09 -5.39 8.32
CA LEU A 364 -2.43 -5.52 9.74
C LEU A 364 -3.14 -4.27 10.27
N ALA A 365 -2.79 -3.08 9.77
CA ALA A 365 -3.35 -1.82 10.25
C ALA A 365 -4.75 -1.54 9.70
N ALA A 366 -5.00 -1.75 8.41
CA ALA A 366 -6.26 -1.37 7.76
C ALA A 366 -7.49 -2.06 8.38
N PRO A 367 -7.53 -3.39 8.62
CA PRO A 367 -8.67 -4.04 9.29
C PRO A 367 -8.86 -3.56 10.73
N VAL A 368 -7.75 -3.27 11.45
CA VAL A 368 -7.77 -2.72 12.81
C VAL A 368 -8.42 -1.35 12.83
N VAL A 369 -8.10 -0.50 11.84
CA VAL A 369 -8.67 0.85 11.68
C VAL A 369 -10.15 0.78 11.29
N ALA A 370 -10.52 -0.15 10.42
CA ALA A 370 -11.90 -0.41 10.03
C ALA A 370 -12.76 -0.92 11.19
N GLY A 371 -12.11 -1.46 12.23
CA GLY A 371 -12.79 -1.97 13.41
C GLY A 371 -13.56 -3.26 13.15
N TYR A 372 -13.09 -4.09 12.21
CA TYR A 372 -13.74 -5.36 11.93
C TYR A 372 -13.83 -6.23 13.16
N PRO A 373 -15.04 -6.64 13.56
CA PRO A 373 -15.16 -7.61 14.64
C PRO A 373 -14.60 -8.95 14.16
N PRO A 374 -13.99 -9.71 15.05
CA PRO A 374 -13.60 -11.08 14.69
C PRO A 374 -14.83 -11.87 14.23
N THR A 375 -14.66 -12.70 13.23
CA THR A 375 -15.70 -13.65 12.79
C THR A 375 -16.12 -14.56 13.96
N PRO A 376 -17.31 -15.19 13.92
CA PRO A 376 -17.70 -16.13 14.97
C PRO A 376 -16.67 -17.26 15.19
N ALA A 377 -16.00 -17.71 14.15
CA ALA A 377 -14.95 -18.71 14.22
C ALA A 377 -13.68 -18.19 14.89
N GLU A 378 -13.26 -16.97 14.53
CA GLU A 378 -12.14 -16.30 15.20
C GLU A 378 -12.46 -15.99 16.65
N GLN A 379 -13.66 -15.51 16.95
CA GLN A 379 -14.09 -15.25 18.33
C GLN A 379 -14.02 -16.51 19.18
N GLN A 380 -14.53 -17.64 18.69
CA GLN A 380 -14.45 -18.93 19.38
C GLN A 380 -12.99 -19.34 19.59
N ALA A 381 -12.16 -19.24 18.53
CA ALA A 381 -10.75 -19.58 18.61
C ALA A 381 -9.98 -18.69 19.61
N ILE A 382 -10.21 -17.38 19.61
CA ILE A 382 -9.61 -16.41 20.52
C ILE A 382 -10.05 -16.69 21.98
N GLU A 383 -11.31 -17.00 22.21
CA GLU A 383 -11.83 -17.30 23.56
C GLU A 383 -11.15 -18.53 24.15
N ILE A 384 -11.03 -19.61 23.37
CA ILE A 384 -10.31 -20.81 23.76
C ILE A 384 -8.83 -20.49 24.01
N TYR A 385 -8.18 -19.75 23.09
CA TYR A 385 -6.78 -19.36 23.24
C TYR A 385 -6.51 -18.65 24.57
N ARG A 386 -7.32 -17.63 24.88
CA ARG A 386 -7.23 -16.90 26.16
C ARG A 386 -7.47 -17.79 27.37
N GLY A 387 -8.39 -18.74 27.25
CA GLY A 387 -8.60 -19.76 28.28
C GLY A 387 -7.35 -20.59 28.53
N LEU A 388 -6.71 -21.09 27.46
CA LEU A 388 -5.48 -21.87 27.53
C LEU A 388 -4.30 -21.09 28.10
N GLN A 389 -4.15 -19.80 27.79
CA GLN A 389 -3.18 -18.94 28.45
C GLN A 389 -3.38 -18.86 29.97
N GLN A 390 -4.59 -19.09 30.45
CA GLN A 390 -4.96 -19.10 31.87
C GLN A 390 -5.05 -20.51 32.48
N GLY A 391 -4.66 -21.54 31.72
CA GLY A 391 -4.75 -22.93 32.13
C GLY A 391 -6.19 -23.44 32.24
N ARG A 392 -7.12 -22.84 31.50
CA ARG A 392 -8.57 -23.16 31.53
C ARG A 392 -9.08 -23.47 30.12
N ILE A 393 -10.13 -24.32 30.06
CA ILE A 393 -10.84 -24.61 28.81
C ILE A 393 -12.35 -24.80 29.08
N ASP A 394 -13.17 -24.22 28.22
CA ASP A 394 -14.61 -24.51 28.21
C ASP A 394 -14.89 -25.79 27.41
N ARG A 395 -15.14 -26.87 28.12
CA ARG A 395 -15.38 -28.18 27.49
C ARG A 395 -16.72 -28.28 26.76
N SER A 396 -17.64 -27.36 26.97
CA SER A 396 -18.91 -27.32 26.25
C SER A 396 -18.73 -26.99 24.75
N LEU A 397 -17.63 -26.33 24.39
CA LEU A 397 -17.25 -26.01 23.03
C LEU A 397 -16.56 -27.16 22.28
N LEU A 398 -16.26 -28.26 22.99
CA LEU A 398 -15.42 -29.35 22.47
C LEU A 398 -16.22 -30.60 22.20
N ALA A 399 -15.82 -31.35 21.17
CA ALA A 399 -16.23 -32.72 20.99
C ALA A 399 -15.51 -33.62 22.02
N PRO A 400 -16.01 -34.85 22.28
CA PRO A 400 -15.46 -35.70 23.32
C PRO A 400 -13.96 -35.94 23.19
N ASN A 401 -13.46 -36.29 21.98
CA ASN A 401 -12.03 -36.57 21.76
C ASN A 401 -11.15 -35.38 22.11
N LEU A 402 -11.49 -34.18 21.65
CA LEU A 402 -10.73 -32.98 21.97
C LEU A 402 -10.85 -32.62 23.48
N SER A 403 -12.01 -32.85 24.07
CA SER A 403 -12.18 -32.65 25.52
C SER A 403 -11.24 -33.56 26.33
N ASP A 404 -11.07 -34.81 25.92
CA ASP A 404 -10.17 -35.76 26.57
C ASP A 404 -8.69 -35.44 26.36
N TYR A 405 -8.35 -34.82 25.21
CA TYR A 405 -7.00 -34.34 24.93
C TYR A 405 -6.51 -33.27 25.93
N PHE A 406 -7.38 -32.41 26.40
CA PHE A 406 -7.04 -31.36 27.38
C PHE A 406 -6.98 -31.93 28.81
N THR A 407 -5.99 -32.78 29.08
CA THR A 407 -5.67 -33.26 30.43
C THR A 407 -5.14 -32.10 31.31
N PRO A 408 -5.08 -32.29 32.65
CA PRO A 408 -4.44 -31.27 33.52
C PRO A 408 -3.00 -30.96 33.13
N GLU A 409 -2.24 -31.96 32.66
CA GLU A 409 -0.87 -31.77 32.16
C GLU A 409 -0.86 -30.95 30.89
N ALA A 410 -1.69 -31.26 29.89
CA ALA A 410 -1.82 -30.46 28.67
C ALA A 410 -2.18 -29.01 28.95
N LEU A 411 -3.15 -28.76 29.85
CA LEU A 411 -3.52 -27.39 30.23
C LEU A 411 -2.37 -26.63 30.90
N ALA A 412 -1.56 -27.30 31.72
CA ALA A 412 -0.37 -26.71 32.34
C ALA A 412 0.68 -26.36 31.30
N ASP A 413 0.89 -27.22 30.30
CA ASP A 413 1.83 -26.98 29.19
C ASP A 413 1.38 -25.82 28.31
N PHE A 414 0.11 -25.75 27.95
CA PHE A 414 -0.46 -24.62 27.22
C PHE A 414 -0.30 -23.33 28.01
N GLN A 415 -0.64 -23.31 29.29
CA GLN A 415 -0.49 -22.14 30.15
C GLN A 415 0.95 -21.67 30.23
N SER A 416 1.90 -22.57 30.51
CA SER A 416 3.31 -22.25 30.69
C SER A 416 3.97 -21.74 29.40
N SER A 417 3.50 -22.20 28.23
CA SER A 417 4.06 -21.82 26.93
C SER A 417 3.39 -20.58 26.33
N LEU A 418 2.10 -20.38 26.55
CA LEU A 418 1.35 -19.28 25.92
C LEU A 418 1.20 -18.03 26.81
N ALA A 419 1.10 -18.19 28.14
CA ALA A 419 0.93 -17.02 29.04
C ALA A 419 2.08 -16.02 28.96
N PRO A 420 3.35 -16.41 28.84
CA PRO A 420 4.46 -15.45 28.69
C PRO A 420 4.42 -14.63 27.41
N LEU A 421 3.66 -15.05 26.39
CA LEU A 421 3.55 -14.33 25.12
C LEU A 421 2.67 -13.08 25.22
N GLY A 422 1.79 -13.01 26.23
CA GLY A 422 0.83 -11.91 26.38
C GLY A 422 -0.27 -11.91 25.31
N ASP A 423 -0.80 -10.72 25.01
CA ASP A 423 -1.79 -10.58 23.94
C ASP A 423 -1.13 -10.57 22.56
N PRO A 424 -1.66 -11.30 21.58
CA PRO A 424 -1.17 -11.24 20.22
C PRO A 424 -1.47 -9.89 19.56
N LEU A 425 -0.69 -9.54 18.54
CA LEU A 425 -0.94 -8.37 17.69
C LEU A 425 -2.18 -8.57 16.86
N THR A 426 -2.20 -9.71 16.18
CA THR A 426 -3.32 -10.15 15.36
C THR A 426 -3.59 -11.61 15.60
N PHE A 427 -4.84 -11.96 15.41
CA PHE A 427 -5.36 -13.32 15.40
C PHE A 427 -6.41 -13.34 14.32
N HIS A 428 -6.12 -13.91 13.17
CA HIS A 428 -7.01 -13.91 12.02
C HIS A 428 -7.02 -15.25 11.31
N GLN A 429 -8.17 -15.57 10.69
CA GLN A 429 -8.34 -16.77 9.89
C GLN A 429 -7.64 -16.61 8.54
N THR A 430 -6.82 -17.57 8.16
CA THR A 430 -6.08 -17.56 6.88
C THR A 430 -6.65 -18.54 5.86
N HIS A 431 -7.37 -19.57 6.33
CA HIS A 431 -7.91 -20.62 5.44
C HIS A 431 -9.18 -21.24 6.02
N GLU A 432 -10.09 -21.64 5.12
CA GLU A 432 -11.27 -22.44 5.45
C GLU A 432 -11.58 -23.43 4.32
N GLU A 433 -11.83 -24.68 4.67
CA GLU A 433 -12.28 -25.70 3.71
C GLU A 433 -13.14 -26.78 4.39
N LEU A 434 -13.99 -27.45 3.61
CA LEU A 434 -14.72 -28.62 4.09
C LEU A 434 -13.85 -29.87 3.95
N ARG A 435 -13.66 -30.60 5.05
CA ARG A 435 -12.84 -31.80 5.06
C ARG A 435 -13.40 -32.84 6.03
N GLY A 436 -13.70 -34.03 5.55
CA GLY A 436 -14.18 -35.16 6.39
C GLY A 436 -15.50 -34.91 7.11
N GLY A 437 -16.39 -34.08 6.54
CA GLY A 437 -17.67 -33.71 7.16
C GLY A 437 -17.58 -32.64 8.25
N MET A 438 -16.40 -32.07 8.41
CA MET A 438 -16.09 -30.95 9.32
C MET A 438 -15.58 -29.76 8.53
N THR A 439 -15.57 -28.59 9.14
CA THR A 439 -14.90 -27.40 8.60
C THR A 439 -13.49 -27.32 9.20
N PHE A 440 -12.49 -27.43 8.34
CA PHE A 440 -11.10 -27.13 8.67
C PHE A 440 -10.89 -25.62 8.60
N ARG A 441 -10.18 -25.05 9.58
CA ARG A 441 -9.73 -23.67 9.56
C ARG A 441 -8.30 -23.55 10.03
N ALA A 442 -7.53 -22.68 9.38
CA ALA A 442 -6.22 -22.25 9.84
C ALA A 442 -6.29 -20.77 10.25
N PHE A 443 -5.57 -20.44 11.32
CA PHE A 443 -5.45 -19.07 11.82
C PHE A 443 -3.98 -18.74 12.01
N GLU A 444 -3.59 -17.50 11.70
CA GLU A 444 -2.29 -16.95 12.06
C GLU A 444 -2.42 -16.12 13.34
N ILE A 445 -1.52 -16.36 14.28
CA ILE A 445 -1.43 -15.63 15.55
C ILE A 445 -0.07 -14.96 15.58
N VAL A 446 -0.05 -13.63 15.43
CA VAL A 446 1.18 -12.85 15.33
C VAL A 446 1.55 -12.25 16.68
N TYR A 447 2.77 -12.49 17.11
CA TYR A 447 3.40 -11.91 18.28
C TYR A 447 4.64 -11.11 17.89
N PRO A 448 5.16 -10.25 18.79
CA PRO A 448 6.37 -9.46 18.52
C PRO A 448 7.57 -10.27 18.05
N SER A 449 7.74 -11.47 18.61
CA SER A 449 8.96 -12.28 18.43
C SER A 449 8.72 -13.58 17.67
N LYS A 450 7.47 -13.91 17.34
CA LYS A 450 7.13 -15.14 16.64
C LYS A 450 5.73 -15.13 16.05
N LYS A 451 5.51 -16.02 15.11
CA LYS A 451 4.19 -16.39 14.59
C LYS A 451 3.82 -17.79 15.06
N LEU A 452 2.56 -17.99 15.36
CA LEU A 452 1.99 -19.31 15.62
C LEU A 452 0.90 -19.55 14.59
N GLU A 453 0.77 -20.80 14.19
CA GLU A 453 -0.37 -21.31 13.44
C GLU A 453 -1.30 -22.06 14.40
N LEU A 454 -2.59 -21.78 14.29
CA LEU A 454 -3.64 -22.56 14.94
C LEU A 454 -4.47 -23.24 13.86
N THR A 455 -4.64 -24.56 13.96
CA THR A 455 -5.58 -25.29 13.11
C THR A 455 -6.71 -25.89 13.90
N THR A 456 -7.93 -25.81 13.35
CA THR A 456 -9.13 -26.35 13.97
C THR A 456 -9.91 -27.25 13.00
N TYR A 457 -10.62 -28.23 13.56
CA TYR A 457 -11.72 -28.91 12.88
C TYR A 457 -12.98 -28.71 13.69
N THR A 458 -14.05 -28.24 13.02
CA THR A 458 -15.33 -27.93 13.66
C THR A 458 -16.44 -28.77 13.04
N TYR A 459 -17.21 -29.47 13.87
CA TYR A 459 -18.41 -30.18 13.43
C TYR A 459 -19.53 -29.19 13.02
N PRO A 460 -20.55 -29.64 12.25
CA PRO A 460 -21.69 -28.78 11.88
C PRO A 460 -22.49 -28.23 13.07
N ASP A 461 -22.39 -28.87 14.27
CA ASP A 461 -23.01 -28.37 15.49
C ASP A 461 -22.17 -27.33 16.23
N GLY A 462 -21.04 -26.92 15.67
CA GLY A 462 -20.13 -25.89 16.20
C GLY A 462 -19.10 -26.42 17.21
N LYS A 463 -19.10 -27.70 17.55
CA LYS A 463 -18.12 -28.31 18.46
C LYS A 463 -16.80 -28.56 17.77
N LEU A 464 -15.70 -28.20 18.43
CA LEU A 464 -14.36 -28.43 17.95
C LEU A 464 -13.88 -29.87 18.19
N GLU A 465 -13.36 -30.52 17.17
CA GLU A 465 -12.69 -31.83 17.23
C GLU A 465 -11.16 -31.67 17.24
N GLN A 466 -10.63 -30.57 16.76
CA GLN A 466 -9.21 -30.23 16.84
C GLN A 466 -9.02 -28.78 17.23
N TYR A 467 -7.99 -28.55 18.02
CA TYR A 467 -7.42 -27.24 18.33
C TYR A 467 -5.93 -27.40 18.55
N LEU A 468 -5.15 -27.23 17.48
CA LEU A 468 -3.71 -27.48 17.46
C LEU A 468 -2.95 -26.18 17.22
N ILE A 469 -2.05 -25.84 18.12
CA ILE A 469 -1.15 -24.69 18.00
C ILE A 469 0.26 -25.19 17.72
N ALA A 470 0.91 -24.62 16.70
CA ALA A 470 2.28 -24.90 16.32
C ALA A 470 3.04 -23.58 16.01
N PRO A 471 4.38 -23.56 16.03
CA PRO A 471 5.13 -22.50 15.41
C PRO A 471 4.76 -22.42 13.93
N ALA A 472 4.51 -21.20 13.40
CA ALA A 472 4.40 -20.99 11.97
C ALA A 472 5.78 -21.10 11.32
N GLU A 473 5.87 -21.79 10.17
CA GLU A 473 7.12 -21.91 9.40
C GLU A 473 7.52 -20.61 8.70
#